data_88100c799e197ab5c2a15008087ba8b2
#
_entry.id   88100c799e197ab5c2a15008087ba8b2
#
_cell.length_a   1.000
_cell.length_b   1.000
_cell.length_c   1.000
_cell.angle_alpha   90.00
_cell.angle_beta   90.00
_cell.angle_gamma   90.00
#
_symmetry.space_group_name_H-M   'P 1'
#
loop_
_entity.id
_entity.type
_entity.pdbx_description
1 polymer ?
#
loop_
_entity_poly.entity_id
_entity_poly.type
_entity_poly.pdbx_seq_one_letter_code
_entity_poly.pdbx_strand_id
1 'polypeptide(L)'
;MTYNEAIEWMDSRHWSGTGKGIVRSQELLERLGNPQDKLKFVHVAGTNGKGSVCACLSKILTAAGYQVGLFVSPHLKRFNDRIYFNGTEIGDEDFARLASRIRTQAEVMKDAPTVFDIMTAMGMLYFAEK
;
A
#
# COMPACT_ATOMS: atom_id res chain seq x y z
N MET A 1 -11.61 7.05 -12.19
CA MET A 1 -12.30 6.49 -11.00
C MET A 1 -12.28 7.54 -9.90
N THR A 2 -13.43 7.75 -9.28
CA THR A 2 -13.52 8.62 -8.09
C THR A 2 -13.04 7.88 -6.85
N TYR A 3 -12.82 8.62 -5.78
CA TYR A 3 -12.45 8.01 -4.50
C TYR A 3 -13.52 7.01 -4.03
N ASN A 4 -14.79 7.36 -4.12
CA ASN A 4 -15.88 6.46 -3.72
C ASN A 4 -15.93 5.19 -4.58
N GLU A 5 -15.72 5.33 -5.88
CA GLU A 5 -15.64 4.17 -6.77
C GLU A 5 -14.44 3.27 -6.42
N ALA A 6 -13.31 3.89 -6.06
CA ALA A 6 -12.14 3.14 -5.61
C ALA A 6 -12.42 2.34 -4.34
N ILE A 7 -13.09 2.95 -3.37
CA ILE A 7 -13.48 2.28 -2.12
C ILE A 7 -14.44 1.13 -2.39
N GLU A 8 -15.45 1.34 -3.23
CA GLU A 8 -16.39 0.28 -3.61
C GLU A 8 -15.68 -0.90 -4.26
N TRP A 9 -14.74 -0.61 -5.16
CA TRP A 9 -13.94 -1.65 -5.79
C TRP A 9 -13.12 -2.42 -4.76
N MET A 10 -12.47 -1.72 -3.82
CA MET A 10 -11.71 -2.36 -2.75
C MET A 10 -12.59 -3.24 -1.87
N ASP A 11 -13.75 -2.73 -1.48
CA ASP A 11 -14.68 -3.47 -0.61
C ASP A 11 -15.24 -4.73 -1.29
N SER A 12 -15.26 -4.76 -2.61
CA SER A 12 -15.71 -5.93 -3.37
C SER A 12 -14.66 -7.06 -3.43
N ARG A 13 -13.44 -6.83 -2.93
CA ARG A 13 -12.35 -7.79 -2.97
C ARG A 13 -12.23 -8.55 -1.66
N HIS A 14 -11.61 -9.72 -1.72
CA HIS A 14 -11.25 -10.47 -0.51
C HIS A 14 -10.10 -9.76 0.22
N TRP A 15 -10.17 -9.75 1.54
CA TRP A 15 -9.14 -9.12 2.37
C TRP A 15 -7.83 -9.89 2.33
N SER A 16 -7.90 -11.22 2.35
CA SER A 16 -6.74 -12.09 2.24
C SER A 16 -7.12 -13.31 1.44
N GLY A 17 -6.18 -13.83 0.68
CA GLY A 17 -6.35 -15.06 -0.07
C GLY A 17 -5.69 -16.23 0.64
N THR A 18 -5.95 -17.42 0.13
CA THR A 18 -5.28 -18.65 0.55
C THR A 18 -4.18 -19.02 -0.46
N GLY A 19 -3.16 -19.72 -0.02
CA GLY A 19 -2.16 -20.32 -0.87
C GLY A 19 -1.11 -19.34 -1.40
N LYS A 20 -1.15 -19.00 -2.67
CA LYS A 20 -0.05 -18.35 -3.41
C LYS A 20 -0.02 -16.82 -3.29
N GLY A 21 -0.22 -16.25 -2.10
CA GLY A 21 -0.29 -14.79 -1.91
C GLY A 21 0.95 -14.04 -2.38
N ILE A 22 2.14 -14.56 -2.12
CA ILE A 22 3.39 -13.94 -2.57
C ILE A 22 3.45 -13.89 -4.09
N VAL A 23 3.02 -14.96 -4.77
CA VAL A 23 3.02 -15.03 -6.23
C VAL A 23 2.09 -13.99 -6.84
N ARG A 24 0.90 -13.80 -6.25
CA ARG A 24 -0.04 -12.76 -6.68
C ARG A 24 0.53 -11.37 -6.52
N SER A 25 1.13 -11.09 -5.37
CA SER A 25 1.75 -9.80 -5.10
C SER A 25 2.89 -9.52 -6.06
N GLN A 26 3.73 -10.50 -6.32
CA GLN A 26 4.84 -10.39 -7.27
C GLN A 26 4.34 -10.10 -8.68
N GLU A 27 3.32 -10.83 -9.15
CA GLU A 27 2.75 -10.61 -10.46
C GLU A 27 2.16 -9.20 -10.58
N LEU A 28 1.40 -8.75 -9.59
CA LEU A 28 0.82 -7.42 -9.60
C LEU A 28 1.90 -6.34 -9.67
N LEU A 29 2.94 -6.45 -8.83
CA LEU A 29 4.04 -5.50 -8.81
C LEU A 29 4.81 -5.49 -10.13
N GLU A 30 5.05 -6.65 -10.75
CA GLU A 30 5.70 -6.73 -12.05
C GLU A 30 4.89 -6.00 -13.13
N ARG A 31 3.58 -6.18 -13.13
CA ARG A 31 2.67 -5.49 -14.06
C ARG A 31 2.66 -3.98 -13.85
N LEU A 32 3.00 -3.52 -12.65
CA LEU A 32 3.08 -2.10 -12.31
C LEU A 32 4.48 -1.52 -12.47
N GLY A 33 5.44 -2.30 -12.95
CA GLY A 33 6.80 -1.87 -13.22
C GLY A 33 7.76 -2.00 -12.05
N ASN A 34 7.46 -2.88 -11.09
CA ASN A 34 8.29 -3.15 -9.90
C ASN A 34 8.66 -1.87 -9.13
N PRO A 35 7.66 -1.08 -8.68
CA PRO A 35 7.95 0.17 -7.98
C PRO A 35 8.77 -0.02 -6.71
N GLN A 36 8.68 -1.18 -6.07
CA GLN A 36 9.43 -1.50 -4.86
C GLN A 36 10.95 -1.50 -5.07
N ASP A 37 11.42 -1.71 -6.28
CA ASP A 37 12.86 -1.74 -6.57
C ASP A 37 13.53 -0.38 -6.39
N LYS A 38 12.75 0.69 -6.36
CA LYS A 38 13.24 2.06 -6.15
C LYS A 38 13.33 2.44 -4.68
N LEU A 39 12.90 1.56 -3.78
CA LEU A 39 12.71 1.87 -2.37
C LEU A 39 13.70 1.11 -1.49
N LYS A 40 14.03 1.70 -0.34
CA LYS A 40 14.73 1.02 0.74
C LYS A 40 13.72 0.80 1.86
N PHE A 41 13.82 -0.35 2.53
CA PHE A 41 12.82 -0.77 3.49
C PHE A 41 13.39 -0.98 4.88
N VAL A 42 12.57 -0.65 5.89
CA VAL A 42 12.69 -1.17 7.24
C VAL A 42 11.41 -1.95 7.51
N HIS A 43 11.53 -3.24 7.76
CA HIS A 43 10.39 -4.11 8.05
C HIS A 43 10.28 -4.35 9.54
N VAL A 44 9.13 -3.99 10.12
CA VAL A 44 8.86 -4.18 11.54
C VAL A 44 7.78 -5.26 11.69
N ALA A 45 8.11 -6.32 12.37
CA ALA A 45 7.22 -7.45 12.59
C ALA A 45 7.10 -7.73 14.10
N GLY A 46 5.99 -8.36 14.48
CA GLY A 46 5.74 -8.73 15.88
C GLY A 46 4.27 -8.72 16.18
N THR A 47 3.91 -9.21 17.37
CA THR A 47 2.51 -9.29 17.82
C THR A 47 2.03 -7.99 18.46
N ASN A 48 2.92 -7.26 19.13
CA ASN A 48 2.58 -6.02 19.85
C ASN A 48 3.59 -4.93 19.53
N GLY A 49 3.13 -3.67 19.55
CA GLY A 49 3.99 -2.51 19.45
C GLY A 49 4.51 -2.17 18.06
N LYS A 50 4.11 -2.90 17.01
CA LYS A 50 4.56 -2.64 15.64
C LYS A 50 4.24 -1.22 15.19
N GLY A 51 3.00 -0.79 15.39
CA GLY A 51 2.55 0.53 14.98
C GLY A 51 3.30 1.65 15.72
N SER A 52 3.51 1.48 17.03
CA SER A 52 4.24 2.45 17.83
C SER A 52 5.71 2.58 17.41
N VAL A 53 6.37 1.46 17.16
CA VAL A 53 7.76 1.44 16.70
C VAL A 53 7.88 2.10 15.32
N CYS A 54 6.97 1.77 14.40
CA CYS A 54 6.95 2.36 13.06
C CYS A 54 6.73 3.88 13.12
N ALA A 55 5.80 4.34 13.95
CA ALA A 55 5.51 5.76 14.09
C ALA A 55 6.74 6.53 14.65
N CYS A 56 7.39 5.99 15.66
CA CYS A 56 8.62 6.59 16.22
C CYS A 56 9.74 6.62 15.19
N LEU A 57 9.97 5.51 14.51
CA LEU A 57 11.02 5.38 13.49
C LEU A 57 10.79 6.37 12.35
N SER A 58 9.54 6.48 11.89
CA SER A 58 9.16 7.42 10.84
C SER A 58 9.48 8.86 11.24
N LYS A 59 9.16 9.26 12.47
CA LYS A 59 9.46 10.60 12.98
C LYS A 59 10.96 10.86 13.07
N ILE A 60 11.72 9.90 13.56
CA ILE A 60 13.17 10.02 13.70
C ILE A 60 13.82 10.19 12.34
N LEU A 61 13.46 9.36 11.38
CA LEU A 61 14.02 9.41 10.02
C LEU A 61 13.62 10.69 9.28
N THR A 62 12.38 11.13 9.44
CA THR A 62 11.92 12.38 8.84
C THR A 62 12.69 13.58 9.42
N ALA A 63 12.88 13.59 10.74
CA ALA A 63 13.66 14.64 11.42
C ALA A 63 15.12 14.64 10.97
N ALA A 64 15.64 13.48 10.59
CA ALA A 64 17.02 13.34 10.06
C ALA A 64 17.14 13.76 8.59
N GLY A 65 16.07 14.18 7.95
CA GLY A 65 16.08 14.67 6.58
C GLY A 65 15.71 13.65 5.50
N TYR A 66 15.28 12.45 5.89
CA TYR A 66 14.87 11.44 4.92
C TYR A 66 13.43 11.64 4.47
N GLN A 67 13.15 11.22 3.23
CA GLN A 67 11.79 11.07 2.72
C GLN A 67 11.27 9.71 3.19
N VAL A 68 10.21 9.69 4.00
CA VAL A 68 9.78 8.49 4.70
C VAL A 68 8.34 8.13 4.35
N GLY A 69 8.16 6.98 3.72
CA GLY A 69 6.86 6.35 3.56
C GLY A 69 6.60 5.42 4.74
N LEU A 70 5.37 5.41 5.23
CA LEU A 70 4.94 4.53 6.30
C LEU A 70 3.72 3.74 5.83
N PHE A 71 3.84 2.41 5.85
CA PHE A 71 2.73 1.52 5.53
C PHE A 71 2.39 0.69 6.75
N VAL A 72 1.15 0.79 7.20
CA VAL A 72 0.66 0.11 8.39
C VAL A 72 -0.61 -0.69 8.12
N SER A 73 -0.87 -1.70 8.92
CA SER A 73 -2.10 -2.50 8.87
C SER A 73 -2.44 -3.02 10.26
N PRO A 74 -3.73 -3.18 10.56
CA PRO A 74 -4.89 -2.80 9.77
C PRO A 74 -5.17 -1.29 9.84
N HIS A 75 -6.08 -0.78 9.00
CA HIS A 75 -6.51 0.61 9.12
C HIS A 75 -7.53 0.76 10.28
N LEU A 76 -7.62 1.98 10.81
CA LEU A 76 -8.53 2.28 11.92
C LEU A 76 -9.89 2.77 11.44
N LYS A 77 -9.90 3.70 10.48
CA LYS A 77 -11.11 4.33 9.98
C LYS A 77 -11.35 4.08 8.50
N ARG A 78 -10.31 4.22 7.69
CA ARG A 78 -10.43 4.09 6.24
C ARG A 78 -9.11 3.60 5.63
N PHE A 79 -9.17 3.16 4.38
CA PHE A 79 -7.98 2.63 3.69
C PHE A 79 -6.80 3.59 3.67
N ASN A 80 -7.05 4.89 3.57
CA ASN A 80 -6.01 5.92 3.54
C ASN A 80 -5.12 5.89 4.79
N ASP A 81 -5.66 5.42 5.92
CA ASP A 81 -4.93 5.34 7.19
C ASP A 81 -3.73 4.38 7.14
N ARG A 82 -3.60 3.60 6.09
CA ARG A 82 -2.50 2.65 5.95
C ARG A 82 -1.26 3.25 5.30
N ILE A 83 -1.39 4.39 4.61
CA ILE A 83 -0.32 4.94 3.77
C ILE A 83 -0.06 6.39 4.17
N TYR A 84 1.14 6.64 4.67
CA TYR A 84 1.60 7.98 5.05
C TYR A 84 2.90 8.30 4.34
N PHE A 85 3.08 9.56 3.98
CA PHE A 85 4.35 10.06 3.46
C PHE A 85 4.72 11.32 4.23
N ASN A 86 5.88 11.27 4.89
CA ASN A 86 6.38 12.34 5.76
C ASN A 86 5.33 12.82 6.76
N GLY A 87 4.60 11.86 7.35
CA GLY A 87 3.61 12.12 8.39
C GLY A 87 2.22 12.48 7.92
N THR A 88 1.99 12.57 6.61
CA THR A 88 0.67 12.90 6.04
C THR A 88 0.09 11.69 5.32
N GLU A 89 -1.16 11.33 5.63
CA GLU A 89 -1.80 10.21 4.95
C GLU A 89 -2.07 10.54 3.48
N ILE A 90 -2.13 9.49 2.65
CA ILE A 90 -2.42 9.63 1.22
C ILE A 90 -3.78 10.33 1.03
N GLY A 91 -3.82 11.31 0.15
CA GLY A 91 -5.05 12.02 -0.17
C GLY A 91 -5.98 11.19 -1.04
N ASP A 92 -7.26 11.58 -1.04
CA ASP A 92 -8.30 10.85 -1.78
C ASP A 92 -8.05 10.82 -3.29
N GLU A 93 -7.52 11.90 -3.85
CA GLU A 93 -7.20 11.98 -5.27
C GLU A 93 -6.09 11.03 -5.68
N ASP A 94 -5.02 10.98 -4.89
CA ASP A 94 -3.91 10.06 -5.14
C ASP A 94 -4.36 8.62 -4.96
N PHE A 95 -5.16 8.36 -3.93
CA PHE A 95 -5.74 7.04 -3.70
C PHE A 95 -6.54 6.57 -4.92
N ALA A 96 -7.45 7.40 -5.41
CA ALA A 96 -8.29 7.08 -6.57
C ALA A 96 -7.47 6.87 -7.84
N ARG A 97 -6.48 7.72 -8.07
CA ARG A 97 -5.57 7.64 -9.22
C ARG A 97 -4.80 6.32 -9.22
N LEU A 98 -4.22 5.99 -8.09
CA LEU A 98 -3.43 4.75 -7.96
C LEU A 98 -4.33 3.52 -8.00
N ALA A 99 -5.51 3.58 -7.38
CA ALA A 99 -6.48 2.48 -7.46
C ALA A 99 -6.88 2.19 -8.90
N SER A 100 -7.10 3.23 -9.72
CA SER A 100 -7.41 3.06 -11.14
C SER A 100 -6.29 2.35 -11.89
N ARG A 101 -5.06 2.77 -11.63
CA ARG A 101 -3.89 2.15 -12.26
C ARG A 101 -3.73 0.69 -11.88
N ILE A 102 -3.93 0.38 -10.60
CA ILE A 102 -3.83 -1.00 -10.09
C ILE A 102 -4.96 -1.84 -10.67
N ARG A 103 -6.18 -1.32 -10.70
CA ARG A 103 -7.35 -2.03 -11.20
C ARG A 103 -7.16 -2.50 -12.64
N THR A 104 -6.60 -1.66 -13.50
CA THR A 104 -6.32 -1.99 -14.89
C THR A 104 -5.46 -3.26 -15.00
N GLN A 105 -4.46 -3.39 -14.14
CA GLN A 105 -3.60 -4.58 -14.13
C GLN A 105 -4.25 -5.75 -13.41
N ALA A 106 -4.95 -5.48 -12.32
CA ALA A 106 -5.58 -6.53 -11.52
C ALA A 106 -6.66 -7.30 -12.29
N GLU A 107 -7.42 -6.61 -13.12
CA GLU A 107 -8.53 -7.22 -13.86
C GLU A 107 -8.07 -8.22 -14.93
N VAL A 108 -6.83 -8.15 -15.40
CA VAL A 108 -6.28 -9.10 -16.38
C VAL A 108 -5.51 -10.24 -15.72
N MET A 109 -5.38 -10.25 -14.41
CA MET A 109 -4.74 -11.34 -13.68
C MET A 109 -5.69 -12.52 -13.54
N LYS A 110 -5.19 -13.73 -13.77
CA LYS A 110 -5.98 -14.97 -13.59
C LYS A 110 -6.31 -15.22 -12.13
N ASP A 111 -5.33 -14.96 -11.26
CA ASP A 111 -5.49 -15.09 -9.81
C ASP A 111 -5.65 -13.68 -9.25
N ALA A 112 -6.88 -13.29 -8.98
CA ALA A 112 -7.22 -11.92 -8.61
C ALA A 112 -6.52 -11.50 -7.30
N PRO A 113 -5.91 -10.32 -7.26
CA PRO A 113 -5.26 -9.84 -6.04
C PRO A 113 -6.29 -9.54 -4.94
N THR A 114 -5.84 -9.73 -3.70
CA THR A 114 -6.63 -9.40 -2.51
C THR A 114 -6.50 -7.92 -2.18
N VAL A 115 -7.31 -7.46 -1.22
CA VAL A 115 -7.19 -6.08 -0.71
C VAL A 115 -5.78 -5.81 -0.20
N PHE A 116 -5.19 -6.77 0.51
CA PHE A 116 -3.84 -6.61 1.03
C PHE A 116 -2.80 -6.46 -0.09
N ASP A 117 -2.91 -7.27 -1.14
CA ASP A 117 -2.03 -7.16 -2.32
C ASP A 117 -2.16 -5.79 -2.97
N ILE A 118 -3.39 -5.31 -3.13
CA ILE A 118 -3.69 -4.01 -3.75
C ILE A 118 -3.14 -2.86 -2.91
N MET A 119 -3.38 -2.88 -1.60
CA MET A 119 -2.89 -1.84 -0.69
C MET A 119 -1.37 -1.80 -0.65
N THR A 120 -0.73 -2.95 -0.63
CA THR A 120 0.74 -3.06 -0.66
C THR A 120 1.28 -2.42 -1.95
N ALA A 121 0.70 -2.78 -3.10
CA ALA A 121 1.10 -2.21 -4.39
C ALA A 121 0.88 -0.71 -4.43
N MET A 122 -0.23 -0.24 -3.88
CA MET A 122 -0.53 1.20 -3.81
C MET A 122 0.51 1.95 -2.99
N GLY A 123 0.89 1.41 -1.84
CA GLY A 123 1.95 1.99 -1.02
C GLY A 123 3.27 2.08 -1.76
N MET A 124 3.67 1.00 -2.43
CA MET A 124 4.91 0.97 -3.22
C MET A 124 4.90 2.00 -4.35
N LEU A 125 3.80 2.09 -5.08
CA LEU A 125 3.64 3.07 -6.16
C LEU A 125 3.72 4.49 -5.62
N TYR A 126 3.00 4.77 -4.54
CA TYR A 126 2.95 6.10 -3.96
C TYR A 126 4.33 6.55 -3.49
N PHE A 127 5.03 5.69 -2.76
CA PHE A 127 6.37 6.01 -2.25
C PHE A 127 7.39 6.15 -3.37
N ALA A 128 7.29 5.35 -4.42
CA ALA A 128 8.20 5.42 -5.56
C ALA A 128 8.04 6.73 -6.36
N GLU A 129 6.86 7.33 -6.33
CA GLU A 129 6.61 8.63 -6.98
C GLU A 129 7.23 9.80 -6.21
N LYS A 130 7.48 9.62 -4.94
CA LYS A 130 8.01 10.65 -4.04
C LYS A 130 9.52 10.51 -3.91
#